data_f22ef924c79e77f7052cd7cff7a8fbef
#
_entry.id   f22ef924c79e77f7052cd7cff7a8fbef
#
_cell.length_a   1.000
_cell.length_b   1.000
_cell.length_c   1.000
_cell.angle_alpha   90.00
_cell.angle_beta   90.00
_cell.angle_gamma   90.00
#
_symmetry.space_group_name_H-M   'P 1'
#
loop_
_entity.id
_entity.type
_entity.pdbx_description
1 polymer ?
#
loop_
_entity_poly.entity_id
_entity_poly.type
_entity_poly.pdbx_seq_one_letter_code
_entity_poly.pdbx_strand_id
1 'polypeptide(L)'
;MVIILWHGFCLIKSIMLISATPVPSTGDNVWVLVSTALVLMMCIPGLFLFYGGLVRGKNVLSIAAQCLALTAMGILMWWGFGYSLVFGKSYAGSLVGHIFGGGEHFGFAGLGFTPDAAYAPGISSATFALFQAMFAAITPALIIGAVAERMKFSAVMLFSFLWTILVYYPVAHAVWGATGDFSGIANADAAFKAADFAGGIVVHMTSGWSALLLCILVGPRAGFGKRPMPPHSMVLCVIGTGLLWAGWYGFNAGSALAADGIAIQAFLTTTLGAATATLAWAVVEKLHRGKVSVLGLCSGAIAGLATVTNAAGFVSGGSAVLIGLLAGTISYWACSILKPKFGYDDALDTFGVHGVGGTIGALATALLMSVQANPTGGALISKGLLKGQLLAMLLCITISLVMTWIIAKVVGATIGLRATEEGEAQGLDIADHGEEGYNHN
;
A
#
# COMPACT_ATOMS: atom_id res chain seq x y z
N MET A 1 3.30 53.32 -46.44
CA MET A 1 4.38 52.79 -45.59
C MET A 1 3.89 52.40 -44.21
N VAL A 2 2.58 52.10 -44.01
CA VAL A 2 1.98 51.72 -42.68
C VAL A 2 1.42 50.28 -42.71
N ILE A 3 1.31 49.65 -43.87
CA ILE A 3 0.67 48.29 -43.99
C ILE A 3 1.70 47.13 -43.82
N ILE A 4 2.99 47.42 -43.94
CA ILE A 4 4.06 46.35 -43.88
C ILE A 4 4.45 46.04 -42.42
N LEU A 5 4.20 46.93 -41.45
CA LEU A 5 4.56 46.70 -40.05
C LEU A 5 3.56 45.84 -39.27
N TRP A 6 2.34 45.64 -39.78
CA TRP A 6 1.32 44.87 -39.07
C TRP A 6 1.39 43.34 -39.31
N HIS A 7 1.96 42.91 -40.44
CA HIS A 7 2.19 41.50 -40.74
C HIS A 7 3.43 40.90 -40.05
N GLY A 8 4.39 41.72 -39.68
CA GLY A 8 5.59 41.28 -38.92
C GLY A 8 5.28 40.95 -37.45
N PHE A 9 4.33 41.65 -36.84
CA PHE A 9 3.96 41.41 -35.42
C PHE A 9 3.07 40.18 -35.22
N CYS A 10 2.30 39.79 -36.25
CA CYS A 10 1.48 38.57 -36.22
C CYS A 10 2.32 37.30 -36.40
N LEU A 11 3.38 37.35 -37.22
CA LEU A 11 4.31 36.21 -37.41
C LEU A 11 5.18 35.96 -36.17
N ILE A 12 5.59 37.01 -35.45
CA ILE A 12 6.40 36.86 -34.22
C ILE A 12 5.57 36.29 -33.06
N LYS A 13 4.26 36.58 -33.00
CA LYS A 13 3.36 35.93 -32.01
C LYS A 13 3.08 34.46 -32.33
N SER A 14 3.14 34.04 -33.59
CA SER A 14 2.96 32.65 -33.98
C SER A 14 4.21 31.78 -33.80
N ILE A 15 5.40 32.40 -33.68
CA ILE A 15 6.67 31.66 -33.47
C ILE A 15 6.96 31.41 -31.97
N MET A 16 6.22 32.04 -31.04
CA MET A 16 6.44 31.88 -29.61
C MET A 16 5.52 30.86 -28.93
N LEU A 17 4.85 29.99 -29.64
CA LEU A 17 4.16 28.81 -29.13
C LEU A 17 4.80 27.52 -29.69
N ILE A 18 6.10 27.43 -29.64
CA ILE A 18 6.75 26.13 -29.49
C ILE A 18 6.50 25.77 -28.05
N SER A 19 5.46 24.98 -27.80
CA SER A 19 5.27 24.30 -26.53
C SER A 19 6.56 23.56 -26.23
N ALA A 20 7.41 24.14 -25.39
CA ALA A 20 8.59 23.45 -24.90
C ALA A 20 8.09 22.13 -24.30
N THR A 21 8.54 21.00 -24.81
CA THR A 21 8.25 19.69 -24.21
C THR A 21 8.62 19.77 -22.75
N PRO A 22 7.72 19.45 -21.81
CA PRO A 22 8.03 19.51 -20.38
C PRO A 22 9.31 18.72 -20.10
N VAL A 23 10.30 19.37 -19.54
CA VAL A 23 11.57 18.72 -19.16
C VAL A 23 11.45 18.32 -17.70
N PRO A 24 11.65 17.03 -17.37
CA PRO A 24 11.61 16.59 -15.99
C PRO A 24 12.66 17.32 -15.13
N SER A 25 12.29 17.66 -13.91
CA SER A 25 13.21 18.16 -12.89
C SER A 25 14.19 17.05 -12.50
N THR A 26 15.49 17.31 -12.58
CA THR A 26 16.51 16.32 -12.18
C THR A 26 16.41 15.99 -10.71
N GLY A 27 16.15 16.98 -9.83
CA GLY A 27 15.99 16.79 -8.40
C GLY A 27 14.78 15.90 -8.05
N ASP A 28 13.64 16.16 -8.69
CA ASP A 28 12.42 15.37 -8.48
C ASP A 28 12.58 13.94 -8.97
N ASN A 29 13.17 13.74 -10.16
CA ASN A 29 13.47 12.38 -10.68
C ASN A 29 14.41 11.61 -9.72
N VAL A 30 15.48 12.24 -9.23
CA VAL A 30 16.41 11.60 -8.27
C VAL A 30 15.66 11.22 -7.00
N TRP A 31 14.84 12.13 -6.45
CA TRP A 31 14.05 11.84 -5.25
C TRP A 31 13.13 10.64 -5.44
N VAL A 32 12.39 10.59 -6.54
CA VAL A 32 11.43 9.50 -6.80
C VAL A 32 12.13 8.18 -7.14
N LEU A 33 13.28 8.19 -7.85
CA LEU A 33 14.09 7.00 -8.09
C LEU A 33 14.67 6.44 -6.77
N VAL A 34 15.19 7.29 -5.89
CA VAL A 34 15.64 6.88 -4.55
C VAL A 34 14.46 6.33 -3.73
N SER A 35 13.30 7.00 -3.78
CA SER A 35 12.07 6.54 -3.14
C SER A 35 11.63 5.17 -3.67
N THR A 36 11.75 4.91 -4.98
CA THR A 36 11.49 3.60 -5.59
C THR A 36 12.38 2.51 -4.98
N ALA A 37 13.67 2.78 -4.83
CA ALA A 37 14.61 1.84 -4.19
C ALA A 37 14.29 1.62 -2.70
N LEU A 38 13.89 2.67 -1.98
CA LEU A 38 13.46 2.59 -0.59
C LEU A 38 12.20 1.73 -0.43
N VAL A 39 11.22 1.84 -1.33
CA VAL A 39 10.01 0.99 -1.27
C VAL A 39 10.32 -0.45 -1.70
N LEU A 40 11.23 -0.67 -2.65
CA LEU A 40 11.73 -2.02 -2.94
C LEU A 40 12.38 -2.65 -1.70
N MET A 41 13.16 -1.89 -0.95
CA MET A 41 13.75 -2.33 0.33
C MET A 41 12.67 -2.70 1.36
N MET A 42 11.47 -2.07 1.32
CA MET A 42 10.34 -2.49 2.16
C MET A 42 9.82 -3.87 1.76
N CYS A 43 9.73 -4.17 0.45
CA CYS A 43 9.29 -5.49 -0.02
C CYS A 43 10.31 -6.57 0.37
N ILE A 44 11.58 -6.31 0.05
CA ILE A 44 12.73 -7.16 0.30
C ILE A 44 13.92 -6.25 0.68
N PRO A 45 14.47 -6.36 1.91
CA PRO A 45 14.22 -7.38 2.94
C PRO A 45 13.24 -6.97 4.05
N GLY A 46 12.70 -5.75 4.04
CA GLY A 46 11.95 -5.20 5.18
C GLY A 46 10.78 -6.10 5.64
N LEU A 47 9.83 -6.37 4.74
CA LEU A 47 8.64 -7.17 5.05
C LEU A 47 9.00 -8.62 5.38
N PHE A 48 9.95 -9.21 4.60
CA PHE A 48 10.44 -10.54 4.88
C PHE A 48 11.01 -10.66 6.29
N LEU A 49 11.87 -9.74 6.71
CA LEU A 49 12.50 -9.80 8.05
C LEU A 49 11.49 -9.56 9.16
N PHE A 50 10.55 -8.64 8.95
CA PHE A 50 9.48 -8.39 9.90
C PHE A 50 8.58 -9.62 10.07
N TYR A 51 7.97 -10.11 8.99
CA TYR A 51 7.10 -11.28 9.02
C TYR A 51 7.85 -12.57 9.31
N GLY A 52 9.02 -12.77 8.68
CA GLY A 52 9.87 -13.92 8.89
C GLY A 52 10.34 -14.05 10.35
N GLY A 53 10.62 -12.95 11.03
CA GLY A 53 10.93 -12.95 12.46
C GLY A 53 9.76 -13.36 13.35
N LEU A 54 8.53 -13.09 12.92
CA LEU A 54 7.29 -13.34 13.68
C LEU A 54 6.78 -14.78 13.55
N VAL A 55 7.00 -15.46 12.44
CA VAL A 55 6.60 -16.87 12.26
C VAL A 55 7.49 -17.81 13.05
N ARG A 56 7.10 -19.09 13.17
CA ARG A 56 7.96 -20.14 13.73
C ARG A 56 9.12 -20.44 12.78
N GLY A 57 10.31 -20.75 13.31
CA GLY A 57 11.56 -20.92 12.56
C GLY A 57 11.48 -21.86 11.34
N LYS A 58 10.60 -22.87 11.38
CA LYS A 58 10.33 -23.81 10.30
C LYS A 58 9.50 -23.25 9.13
N ASN A 59 9.14 -21.96 9.15
CA ASN A 59 8.36 -21.27 8.12
C ASN A 59 9.02 -19.97 7.65
N VAL A 60 10.27 -19.71 8.04
CA VAL A 60 10.96 -18.45 7.75
C VAL A 60 11.28 -18.31 6.26
N LEU A 61 11.74 -19.39 5.62
CA LEU A 61 12.04 -19.40 4.18
C LEU A 61 10.78 -19.35 3.33
N SER A 62 9.68 -19.96 3.78
CA SER A 62 8.39 -19.83 3.12
C SER A 62 7.95 -18.38 3.02
N ILE A 63 8.10 -17.58 4.10
CA ILE A 63 7.83 -16.14 4.06
C ILE A 63 8.80 -15.41 3.13
N ALA A 64 10.09 -15.75 3.16
CA ALA A 64 11.10 -15.16 2.28
C ALA A 64 10.77 -15.40 0.81
N ALA A 65 10.48 -16.65 0.45
CA ALA A 65 10.11 -17.06 -0.90
C ALA A 65 8.84 -16.36 -1.38
N GLN A 66 7.80 -16.26 -0.52
CA GLN A 66 6.58 -15.54 -0.84
C GLN A 66 6.84 -14.07 -1.08
N CYS A 67 7.57 -13.36 -0.21
CA CYS A 67 7.90 -11.95 -0.41
C CYS A 67 8.68 -11.71 -1.72
N LEU A 68 9.70 -12.54 -1.99
CA LEU A 68 10.53 -12.41 -3.19
C LEU A 68 9.72 -12.70 -4.47
N ALA A 69 8.96 -13.79 -4.49
CA ALA A 69 8.18 -14.20 -5.65
C ALA A 69 7.02 -13.21 -5.94
N LEU A 70 6.33 -12.73 -4.92
CA LEU A 70 5.26 -11.73 -5.08
C LEU A 70 5.81 -10.39 -5.56
N THR A 71 6.99 -9.97 -5.10
CA THR A 71 7.65 -8.77 -5.59
C THR A 71 7.99 -8.91 -7.08
N ALA A 72 8.61 -10.00 -7.49
CA ALA A 72 8.93 -10.25 -8.88
C ALA A 72 7.67 -10.34 -9.77
N MET A 73 6.67 -11.08 -9.32
CA MET A 73 5.38 -11.21 -10.01
C MET A 73 4.68 -9.84 -10.15
N GLY A 74 4.60 -9.07 -9.07
CA GLY A 74 3.95 -7.76 -9.06
C GLY A 74 4.61 -6.78 -10.04
N ILE A 75 5.95 -6.73 -10.08
CA ILE A 75 6.72 -5.90 -11.03
C ILE A 75 6.45 -6.33 -12.49
N LEU A 76 6.46 -7.63 -12.78
CA LEU A 76 6.23 -8.12 -14.16
C LEU A 76 4.78 -7.91 -14.59
N MET A 77 3.80 -8.14 -13.72
CA MET A 77 2.40 -7.85 -14.01
C MET A 77 2.18 -6.35 -14.23
N TRP A 78 2.84 -5.50 -13.42
CA TRP A 78 2.76 -4.06 -13.56
C TRP A 78 3.31 -3.56 -14.89
N TRP A 79 4.50 -4.04 -15.28
CA TRP A 79 5.08 -3.77 -16.58
C TRP A 79 4.19 -4.27 -17.71
N GLY A 80 3.72 -5.52 -17.63
CA GLY A 80 2.96 -6.16 -18.70
C GLY A 80 1.64 -5.45 -19.01
N PHE A 81 0.86 -5.14 -17.98
CA PHE A 81 -0.48 -4.59 -18.16
C PHE A 81 -0.99 -3.72 -16.99
N GLY A 82 -0.47 -3.90 -15.77
CA GLY A 82 -1.02 -3.29 -14.57
C GLY A 82 -0.96 -1.76 -14.60
N TYR A 83 0.18 -1.18 -15.01
CA TYR A 83 0.30 0.27 -15.16
C TYR A 83 -0.79 0.85 -16.05
N SER A 84 -1.00 0.26 -17.21
CA SER A 84 -2.00 0.72 -18.17
C SER A 84 -3.42 0.58 -17.65
N LEU A 85 -3.73 -0.55 -17.00
CA LEU A 85 -5.06 -0.77 -16.40
C LEU A 85 -5.37 0.23 -15.27
N VAL A 86 -4.36 0.75 -14.58
CA VAL A 86 -4.54 1.73 -13.50
C VAL A 86 -4.51 3.17 -14.03
N PHE A 87 -3.48 3.52 -14.81
CA PHE A 87 -3.17 4.89 -15.19
C PHE A 87 -3.43 5.24 -16.64
N GLY A 88 -3.81 4.27 -17.48
CA GLY A 88 -4.29 4.52 -18.83
C GLY A 88 -5.62 5.26 -18.86
N LYS A 89 -5.99 5.76 -20.04
CA LYS A 89 -7.18 6.59 -20.27
C LYS A 89 -8.04 6.13 -21.45
N SER A 90 -7.55 5.14 -22.22
CA SER A 90 -8.22 4.74 -23.48
C SER A 90 -9.60 4.10 -23.27
N TYR A 91 -9.93 3.63 -22.06
CA TYR A 91 -11.24 3.09 -21.73
C TYR A 91 -12.21 4.13 -21.14
N ALA A 92 -11.79 5.39 -20.99
CA ALA A 92 -12.62 6.46 -20.44
C ALA A 92 -13.96 6.57 -21.19
N GLY A 93 -15.04 6.75 -20.42
CA GLY A 93 -16.41 6.85 -20.95
C GLY A 93 -17.07 5.52 -21.35
N SER A 94 -16.39 4.37 -21.16
CA SER A 94 -16.95 3.03 -21.32
C SER A 94 -17.28 2.40 -19.95
N LEU A 95 -18.11 1.34 -19.95
CA LEU A 95 -18.36 0.57 -18.71
C LEU A 95 -17.08 -0.01 -18.12
N VAL A 96 -16.14 -0.44 -18.96
CA VAL A 96 -14.83 -0.93 -18.52
C VAL A 96 -13.99 0.18 -17.91
N GLY A 97 -14.15 1.42 -18.38
CA GLY A 97 -13.45 2.60 -17.89
C GLY A 97 -13.76 3.00 -16.44
N HIS A 98 -14.86 2.50 -15.86
CA HIS A 98 -15.14 2.63 -14.42
C HIS A 98 -14.32 1.64 -13.56
N ILE A 99 -13.75 0.61 -14.19
CA ILE A 99 -12.99 -0.45 -13.50
C ILE A 99 -11.50 -0.36 -13.80
N PHE A 100 -11.13 -0.03 -15.05
CA PHE A 100 -9.76 0.02 -15.55
C PHE A 100 -9.54 1.24 -16.45
N GLY A 101 -8.35 1.82 -16.41
CA GLY A 101 -7.99 3.02 -17.17
C GLY A 101 -7.87 2.81 -18.67
N GLY A 102 -7.09 1.83 -19.10
CA GLY A 102 -6.87 1.62 -20.53
C GLY A 102 -5.86 0.52 -20.85
N GLY A 103 -5.57 0.35 -22.15
CA GLY A 103 -4.61 -0.63 -22.65
C GLY A 103 -3.42 -0.01 -23.42
N GLU A 104 -3.37 1.31 -23.55
CA GLU A 104 -2.40 2.01 -24.38
C GLU A 104 -0.95 1.92 -23.93
N HIS A 105 -0.73 1.56 -22.65
CA HIS A 105 0.60 1.44 -22.05
C HIS A 105 1.00 0.00 -21.70
N PHE A 106 0.39 -1.01 -22.31
CA PHE A 106 0.81 -2.39 -22.12
C PHE A 106 2.30 -2.56 -22.50
N GLY A 107 3.07 -3.25 -21.66
CA GLY A 107 4.52 -3.37 -21.80
C GLY A 107 5.26 -2.04 -21.65
N PHE A 108 4.68 -1.07 -20.95
CA PHE A 108 5.18 0.32 -20.83
C PHE A 108 5.25 1.07 -22.16
N ALA A 109 4.45 0.66 -23.16
CA ALA A 109 4.40 1.35 -24.46
C ALA A 109 4.13 2.85 -24.29
N GLY A 110 4.92 3.68 -24.97
CA GLY A 110 4.79 5.13 -24.93
C GLY A 110 5.29 5.82 -23.65
N LEU A 111 5.75 5.08 -22.65
CA LEU A 111 6.40 5.66 -21.47
C LEU A 111 7.87 5.96 -21.75
N GLY A 112 8.37 7.06 -21.22
CA GLY A 112 9.74 7.51 -21.49
C GLY A 112 10.18 8.64 -20.58
N PHE A 113 11.02 9.52 -21.10
CA PHE A 113 11.61 10.63 -20.35
C PHE A 113 10.69 11.85 -20.24
N THR A 114 9.61 11.90 -21.03
CA THR A 114 8.63 12.99 -20.96
C THR A 114 7.69 12.80 -19.78
N PRO A 115 7.39 13.84 -18.98
CA PRO A 115 6.39 13.78 -17.93
C PRO A 115 4.97 13.51 -18.46
N ASP A 116 4.16 12.78 -17.67
CA ASP A 116 2.69 12.82 -17.83
C ASP A 116 2.12 13.90 -16.89
N ALA A 117 1.65 14.99 -17.50
CA ALA A 117 1.12 16.13 -16.75
C ALA A 117 -0.14 15.80 -15.93
N ALA A 118 -0.84 14.70 -16.22
CA ALA A 118 -2.00 14.29 -15.45
C ALA A 118 -1.63 13.71 -14.07
N TYR A 119 -0.42 13.14 -13.95
CA TYR A 119 0.02 12.48 -12.72
C TYR A 119 1.20 13.16 -12.07
N ALA A 120 2.24 13.48 -12.83
CA ALA A 120 3.52 13.93 -12.29
C ALA A 120 4.26 14.84 -13.28
N PRO A 121 3.93 16.14 -13.33
CA PRO A 121 4.52 17.07 -14.30
C PRO A 121 6.03 17.31 -14.08
N GLY A 122 6.57 17.01 -12.90
CA GLY A 122 7.96 17.22 -12.53
C GLY A 122 8.89 16.04 -12.83
N ILE A 123 8.37 14.84 -13.07
CA ILE A 123 9.18 13.63 -13.29
C ILE A 123 8.82 12.93 -14.59
N SER A 124 9.73 12.11 -15.11
CA SER A 124 9.47 11.32 -16.32
C SER A 124 8.35 10.28 -16.08
N SER A 125 7.55 9.99 -17.11
CA SER A 125 6.50 8.97 -17.03
C SER A 125 7.07 7.58 -16.69
N ALA A 126 8.29 7.28 -17.13
CA ALA A 126 8.98 6.05 -16.75
C ALA A 126 9.34 6.01 -15.26
N THR A 127 9.82 7.13 -14.68
CA THR A 127 10.10 7.23 -13.23
C THR A 127 8.82 7.04 -12.41
N PHE A 128 7.71 7.67 -12.84
CA PHE A 128 6.40 7.48 -12.20
C PHE A 128 5.96 6.01 -12.26
N ALA A 129 6.07 5.37 -13.43
CA ALA A 129 5.67 3.97 -13.60
C ALA A 129 6.50 3.01 -12.73
N LEU A 130 7.82 3.23 -12.61
CA LEU A 130 8.70 2.45 -11.75
C LEU A 130 8.37 2.62 -10.26
N PHE A 131 8.07 3.85 -9.84
CA PHE A 131 7.66 4.11 -8.47
C PHE A 131 6.35 3.40 -8.11
N GLN A 132 5.35 3.50 -8.97
CA GLN A 132 4.05 2.85 -8.76
C GLN A 132 4.13 1.31 -8.85
N ALA A 133 5.13 0.75 -9.56
CA ALA A 133 5.39 -0.69 -9.56
C ALA A 133 5.65 -1.25 -8.15
N MET A 134 6.29 -0.47 -7.29
CA MET A 134 6.62 -0.89 -5.93
C MET A 134 5.36 -1.03 -5.05
N PHE A 135 4.35 -0.19 -5.27
CA PHE A 135 3.05 -0.30 -4.60
C PHE A 135 2.28 -1.53 -5.06
N ALA A 136 2.28 -1.82 -6.37
CA ALA A 136 1.69 -3.03 -6.93
C ALA A 136 2.38 -4.31 -6.43
N ALA A 137 3.68 -4.26 -6.16
CA ALA A 137 4.45 -5.38 -5.67
C ALA A 137 4.22 -5.65 -4.16
N ILE A 138 4.23 -4.60 -3.32
CA ILE A 138 4.12 -4.76 -1.87
C ILE A 138 2.70 -5.11 -1.42
N THR A 139 1.68 -4.60 -2.09
CA THR A 139 0.30 -4.69 -1.60
C THR A 139 -0.20 -6.13 -1.43
N PRO A 140 -0.07 -7.05 -2.41
CA PRO A 140 -0.44 -8.45 -2.21
C PRO A 140 0.45 -9.15 -1.18
N ALA A 141 1.71 -8.75 -1.03
CA ALA A 141 2.62 -9.31 -0.06
C ALA A 141 2.21 -9.01 1.40
N LEU A 142 1.47 -7.94 1.66
CA LEU A 142 0.94 -7.68 3.00
C LEU A 142 -0.05 -8.75 3.45
N ILE A 143 -0.86 -9.31 2.53
CA ILE A 143 -1.93 -10.28 2.85
C ILE A 143 -1.36 -11.57 3.43
N ILE A 144 -0.14 -11.98 2.99
CA ILE A 144 0.46 -13.26 3.41
C ILE A 144 0.64 -13.35 4.94
N GLY A 145 0.83 -12.21 5.61
CA GLY A 145 0.95 -12.18 7.06
C GLY A 145 -0.25 -12.81 7.78
N ALA A 146 -1.45 -12.65 7.24
CA ALA A 146 -2.66 -13.19 7.85
C ALA A 146 -2.81 -14.71 7.70
N VAL A 147 -2.22 -15.31 6.67
CA VAL A 147 -2.32 -16.74 6.34
C VAL A 147 -1.01 -17.50 6.49
N ALA A 148 0.00 -16.85 7.06
CA ALA A 148 1.31 -17.42 7.31
C ALA A 148 1.22 -18.77 8.00
N GLU A 149 2.20 -19.66 7.72
CA GLU A 149 2.39 -20.98 8.29
C GLU A 149 1.35 -22.06 7.88
N ARG A 150 0.34 -21.72 7.03
CA ARG A 150 -0.69 -22.71 6.66
C ARG A 150 -1.20 -22.65 5.21
N MET A 151 -1.07 -21.51 4.53
CA MET A 151 -1.42 -21.41 3.12
C MET A 151 -0.19 -21.82 2.27
N LYS A 152 -0.38 -22.77 1.34
CA LYS A 152 0.75 -23.26 0.54
C LYS A 152 1.21 -22.26 -0.50
N PHE A 153 2.48 -22.30 -0.86
CA PHE A 153 3.12 -21.36 -1.78
C PHE A 153 2.38 -21.18 -3.10
N SER A 154 2.00 -22.28 -3.77
CA SER A 154 1.27 -22.21 -5.04
C SER A 154 -0.09 -21.51 -4.93
N ALA A 155 -0.79 -21.70 -3.81
CA ALA A 155 -2.07 -21.04 -3.56
C ALA A 155 -1.87 -19.55 -3.26
N VAL A 156 -0.82 -19.16 -2.54
CA VAL A 156 -0.44 -17.75 -2.34
C VAL A 156 -0.19 -17.07 -3.68
N MET A 157 0.59 -17.69 -4.56
CA MET A 157 0.92 -17.13 -5.88
C MET A 157 -0.32 -16.94 -6.75
N LEU A 158 -1.16 -17.98 -6.90
CA LEU A 158 -2.37 -17.90 -7.73
C LEU A 158 -3.40 -16.93 -7.15
N PHE A 159 -3.60 -16.96 -5.82
CA PHE A 159 -4.49 -16.01 -5.14
C PHE A 159 -4.04 -14.58 -5.38
N SER A 160 -2.77 -14.28 -5.14
CA SER A 160 -2.23 -12.92 -5.27
C SER A 160 -2.23 -12.42 -6.71
N PHE A 161 -1.98 -13.31 -7.69
CA PHE A 161 -2.09 -12.97 -9.11
C PHE A 161 -3.52 -12.50 -9.46
N LEU A 162 -4.53 -13.28 -9.11
CA LEU A 162 -5.94 -12.95 -9.37
C LEU A 162 -6.39 -11.73 -8.55
N TRP A 163 -5.96 -11.65 -7.29
CA TRP A 163 -6.30 -10.55 -6.40
C TRP A 163 -5.74 -9.21 -6.87
N THR A 164 -4.51 -9.19 -7.39
CA THR A 164 -3.91 -7.98 -7.94
C THR A 164 -4.72 -7.44 -9.11
N ILE A 165 -5.22 -8.31 -10.00
CA ILE A 165 -6.05 -7.92 -11.16
C ILE A 165 -7.45 -7.49 -10.72
N LEU A 166 -8.08 -8.21 -9.79
CA LEU A 166 -9.50 -8.07 -9.49
C LEU A 166 -9.79 -7.16 -8.28
N VAL A 167 -8.79 -6.84 -7.47
CA VAL A 167 -8.93 -5.95 -6.30
C VAL A 167 -8.02 -4.75 -6.42
N TYR A 168 -6.70 -4.98 -6.52
CA TYR A 168 -5.73 -3.88 -6.46
C TYR A 168 -5.88 -2.92 -7.63
N TYR A 169 -5.85 -3.41 -8.88
CA TYR A 169 -5.93 -2.53 -10.05
C TYR A 169 -7.25 -1.75 -10.13
N PRO A 170 -8.43 -2.35 -9.91
CA PRO A 170 -9.68 -1.59 -9.90
C PRO A 170 -9.74 -0.50 -8.83
N VAL A 171 -9.31 -0.79 -7.60
CA VAL A 171 -9.31 0.20 -6.53
C VAL A 171 -8.26 1.30 -6.79
N ALA A 172 -7.07 0.92 -7.27
CA ALA A 172 -6.03 1.88 -7.63
C ALA A 172 -6.47 2.80 -8.78
N HIS A 173 -7.12 2.26 -9.82
CA HIS A 173 -7.70 3.06 -10.89
C HIS A 173 -8.77 4.01 -10.37
N ALA A 174 -9.71 3.51 -9.61
CA ALA A 174 -10.82 4.31 -9.08
C ALA A 174 -10.34 5.50 -8.24
N VAL A 175 -9.27 5.32 -7.43
CA VAL A 175 -8.80 6.32 -6.44
C VAL A 175 -7.65 7.18 -6.98
N TRP A 176 -6.78 6.64 -7.83
CA TRP A 176 -5.57 7.32 -8.32
C TRP A 176 -5.58 7.63 -9.82
N GLY A 177 -6.39 6.93 -10.61
CA GLY A 177 -6.45 7.09 -12.07
C GLY A 177 -7.02 8.46 -12.48
N ALA A 178 -6.48 9.06 -13.55
CA ALA A 178 -6.97 10.34 -14.09
C ALA A 178 -8.38 10.26 -14.68
N THR A 179 -8.93 9.07 -14.83
CA THR A 179 -10.33 8.82 -15.21
C THR A 179 -11.11 8.06 -14.14
N GLY A 180 -10.49 7.86 -12.95
CA GLY A 180 -11.11 7.16 -11.82
C GLY A 180 -12.24 7.97 -11.18
N ASP A 181 -13.33 7.30 -10.83
CA ASP A 181 -14.56 7.93 -10.31
C ASP A 181 -14.37 8.56 -8.90
N PHE A 182 -13.35 8.13 -8.17
CA PHE A 182 -13.02 8.60 -6.81
C PHE A 182 -11.72 9.38 -6.75
N SER A 183 -11.03 9.59 -7.87
CA SER A 183 -9.72 10.24 -7.91
C SER A 183 -9.85 11.75 -7.71
N GLY A 184 -9.91 12.19 -6.46
CA GLY A 184 -10.01 13.62 -6.12
C GLY A 184 -8.80 14.45 -6.50
N ILE A 185 -7.64 13.82 -6.64
CA ILE A 185 -6.35 14.48 -6.92
C ILE A 185 -6.10 14.56 -8.44
N ALA A 186 -6.17 13.42 -9.14
CA ALA A 186 -5.78 13.34 -10.56
C ALA A 186 -6.96 13.55 -11.52
N ASN A 187 -8.22 13.39 -11.08
CA ASN A 187 -9.41 13.56 -11.90
C ASN A 187 -10.27 14.75 -11.44
N ALA A 188 -10.18 15.88 -12.16
CA ALA A 188 -10.98 17.05 -11.86
C ALA A 188 -12.49 16.80 -11.98
N ASP A 189 -12.90 15.84 -12.82
CA ASP A 189 -14.30 15.49 -13.14
C ASP A 189 -14.79 14.25 -12.38
N ALA A 190 -13.99 13.69 -11.47
CA ALA A 190 -14.40 12.54 -10.67
C ALA A 190 -15.75 12.77 -9.98
N ALA A 191 -16.64 11.79 -10.05
CA ALA A 191 -17.98 11.84 -9.47
C ALA A 191 -17.94 12.04 -7.94
N PHE A 192 -16.92 11.48 -7.29
CA PHE A 192 -16.68 11.58 -5.85
C PHE A 192 -15.22 12.00 -5.60
N LYS A 193 -14.98 12.94 -4.70
CA LYS A 193 -13.64 13.43 -4.39
C LYS A 193 -13.11 12.71 -3.15
N ALA A 194 -12.32 11.67 -3.35
CA ALA A 194 -11.53 11.06 -2.28
C ALA A 194 -10.07 11.50 -2.38
N ALA A 195 -9.34 11.36 -1.28
CA ALA A 195 -7.91 11.63 -1.19
C ALA A 195 -7.19 10.44 -0.56
N ASP A 196 -6.24 9.89 -1.27
CA ASP A 196 -5.33 8.86 -0.79
C ASP A 196 -3.91 9.25 -1.21
N PHE A 197 -3.12 9.76 -0.24
CA PHE A 197 -1.81 10.33 -0.55
C PHE A 197 -0.81 9.28 -1.01
N ALA A 198 -0.76 8.15 -0.30
CA ALA A 198 0.23 7.12 -0.53
C ALA A 198 -0.29 5.68 -0.38
N GLY A 199 -1.61 5.44 -0.37
CA GLY A 199 -2.15 4.08 -0.38
C GLY A 199 -2.83 3.63 0.91
N GLY A 200 -3.34 4.55 1.73
CA GLY A 200 -4.15 4.16 2.88
C GLY A 200 -5.39 3.37 2.48
N ILE A 201 -6.08 3.77 1.41
CA ILE A 201 -7.19 3.02 0.81
C ILE A 201 -6.64 1.93 -0.10
N VAL A 202 -5.82 2.31 -1.08
CA VAL A 202 -5.40 1.43 -2.18
C VAL A 202 -4.50 0.28 -1.73
N VAL A 203 -3.65 0.49 -0.71
CA VAL A 203 -2.71 -0.52 -0.20
C VAL A 203 -3.21 -1.13 1.11
N HIS A 204 -3.41 -0.30 2.15
CA HIS A 204 -3.63 -0.81 3.50
C HIS A 204 -5.06 -1.32 3.72
N MET A 205 -6.08 -0.60 3.27
CA MET A 205 -7.45 -1.10 3.40
C MET A 205 -7.69 -2.32 2.52
N THR A 206 -7.25 -2.31 1.24
CA THR A 206 -7.46 -3.46 0.35
C THR A 206 -6.81 -4.73 0.90
N SER A 207 -5.52 -4.65 1.27
CA SER A 207 -4.79 -5.79 1.81
C SER A 207 -5.33 -6.24 3.17
N GLY A 208 -5.64 -5.30 4.07
CA GLY A 208 -6.08 -5.62 5.42
C GLY A 208 -7.47 -6.25 5.48
N TRP A 209 -8.46 -5.72 4.75
CA TRP A 209 -9.80 -6.32 4.71
C TRP A 209 -9.81 -7.66 3.97
N SER A 210 -8.99 -7.80 2.91
CA SER A 210 -8.78 -9.09 2.24
C SER A 210 -8.11 -10.10 3.17
N ALA A 211 -7.11 -9.69 3.95
CA ALA A 211 -6.42 -10.52 4.93
C ALA A 211 -7.36 -11.09 5.99
N LEU A 212 -8.28 -10.26 6.52
CA LEU A 212 -9.30 -10.70 7.47
C LEU A 212 -10.15 -11.84 6.89
N LEU A 213 -10.72 -11.62 5.70
CA LEU A 213 -11.59 -12.63 5.11
C LEU A 213 -10.80 -13.89 4.71
N LEU A 214 -9.62 -13.72 4.13
CA LEU A 214 -8.80 -14.85 3.71
C LEU A 214 -8.37 -15.72 4.89
N CYS A 215 -7.96 -15.14 6.01
CA CYS A 215 -7.58 -15.92 7.20
C CYS A 215 -8.76 -16.70 7.79
N ILE A 216 -9.99 -16.16 7.71
CA ILE A 216 -11.21 -16.87 8.12
C ILE A 216 -11.49 -18.05 7.17
N LEU A 217 -11.37 -17.85 5.86
CA LEU A 217 -11.64 -18.89 4.85
C LEU A 217 -10.61 -20.01 4.87
N VAL A 218 -9.32 -19.71 5.11
CA VAL A 218 -8.24 -20.70 5.24
C VAL A 218 -8.36 -21.48 6.55
N GLY A 219 -8.94 -20.85 7.58
CA GLY A 219 -9.09 -21.44 8.92
C GLY A 219 -7.86 -21.24 9.82
N PRO A 220 -7.96 -21.60 11.11
CA PRO A 220 -6.90 -21.38 12.08
C PRO A 220 -5.72 -22.35 11.90
N ARG A 221 -4.50 -21.93 12.29
CA ARG A 221 -3.30 -22.79 12.34
C ARG A 221 -3.49 -23.97 13.29
N ALA A 222 -2.81 -25.07 13.02
CA ALA A 222 -2.79 -26.23 13.89
C ALA A 222 -2.30 -25.83 15.30
N GLY A 223 -3.19 -25.98 16.31
CA GLY A 223 -2.90 -25.62 17.70
C GLY A 223 -3.21 -24.15 18.08
N PHE A 224 -3.81 -23.36 17.19
CA PHE A 224 -4.26 -22.01 17.52
C PHE A 224 -5.22 -22.00 18.75
N GLY A 225 -4.97 -21.08 19.68
CA GLY A 225 -5.72 -21.00 20.93
C GLY A 225 -5.45 -22.13 21.96
N LYS A 226 -4.67 -23.16 21.59
CA LYS A 226 -4.35 -24.31 22.47
C LYS A 226 -2.86 -24.35 22.85
N ARG A 227 -1.98 -23.84 22.00
CA ARG A 227 -0.52 -23.82 22.22
C ARG A 227 0.02 -22.42 21.94
N PRO A 228 1.02 -21.95 22.72
CA PRO A 228 1.72 -20.72 22.40
C PRO A 228 2.41 -20.84 21.02
N MET A 229 2.38 -19.76 20.24
CA MET A 229 3.05 -19.63 18.93
C MET A 229 3.98 -18.41 18.97
N PRO A 230 5.06 -18.43 19.76
CA PRO A 230 5.93 -17.28 19.90
C PRO A 230 6.71 -17.03 18.60
N PRO A 231 7.01 -15.76 18.29
CA PRO A 231 7.98 -15.40 17.26
C PRO A 231 9.31 -16.13 17.45
N HIS A 232 9.92 -16.65 16.39
CA HIS A 232 11.18 -17.33 16.53
C HIS A 232 12.38 -16.38 16.67
N SER A 233 12.29 -15.16 16.10
CA SER A 233 13.37 -14.19 16.12
C SER A 233 12.87 -12.75 16.21
N MET A 234 12.78 -12.23 17.42
CA MET A 234 12.47 -10.81 17.61
C MET A 234 13.55 -9.88 17.09
N VAL A 235 14.81 -10.35 16.99
CA VAL A 235 15.91 -9.56 16.39
C VAL A 235 15.65 -9.28 14.92
N LEU A 236 15.23 -10.31 14.14
CA LEU A 236 14.86 -10.12 12.74
C LEU A 236 13.64 -9.19 12.61
N CYS A 237 12.65 -9.33 13.49
CA CYS A 237 11.47 -8.47 13.52
C CYS A 237 11.85 -6.99 13.73
N VAL A 238 12.75 -6.68 14.69
CA VAL A 238 13.25 -5.31 14.93
C VAL A 238 14.01 -4.76 13.72
N ILE A 239 14.89 -5.56 13.11
CA ILE A 239 15.63 -5.15 11.91
C ILE A 239 14.63 -4.86 10.78
N GLY A 240 13.67 -5.77 10.55
CA GLY A 240 12.62 -5.58 9.56
C GLY A 240 11.78 -4.32 9.82
N THR A 241 11.42 -4.05 11.08
CA THR A 241 10.73 -2.81 11.46
C THR A 241 11.53 -1.57 11.10
N GLY A 242 12.84 -1.57 11.37
CA GLY A 242 13.71 -0.44 11.03
C GLY A 242 13.82 -0.20 9.53
N LEU A 243 13.95 -1.27 8.74
CA LEU A 243 13.99 -1.19 7.27
C LEU A 243 12.65 -0.74 6.68
N LEU A 244 11.53 -1.23 7.23
CA LEU A 244 10.18 -0.78 6.85
C LEU A 244 10.00 0.71 7.19
N TRP A 245 10.41 1.16 8.36
CA TRP A 245 10.30 2.58 8.74
C TRP A 245 11.14 3.47 7.82
N ALA A 246 12.40 3.12 7.59
CA ALA A 246 13.27 3.86 6.68
C ALA A 246 12.70 3.90 5.24
N GLY A 247 12.21 2.75 4.74
CA GLY A 247 11.58 2.65 3.43
C GLY A 247 10.28 3.46 3.32
N TRP A 248 9.56 3.64 4.44
CA TRP A 248 8.31 4.39 4.46
C TRP A 248 8.48 5.88 4.19
N TYR A 249 9.68 6.43 4.35
CA TYR A 249 9.99 7.76 3.87
C TYR A 249 9.90 7.85 2.34
N GLY A 250 10.42 6.83 1.63
CA GLY A 250 10.21 6.71 0.19
C GLY A 250 8.75 6.46 -0.16
N PHE A 251 8.06 5.62 0.61
CA PHE A 251 6.66 5.29 0.39
C PHE A 251 5.75 6.53 0.49
N ASN A 252 5.84 7.28 1.59
CA ASN A 252 4.99 8.45 1.84
C ASN A 252 5.55 9.72 1.19
N ALA A 253 6.78 10.13 1.51
CA ALA A 253 7.30 11.39 0.97
C ALA A 253 7.66 11.29 -0.52
N GLY A 254 7.98 10.09 -1.02
CA GLY A 254 8.10 9.84 -2.46
C GLY A 254 6.78 10.04 -3.22
N SER A 255 5.63 9.81 -2.58
CA SER A 255 4.29 10.02 -3.16
C SER A 255 3.93 11.49 -3.39
N ALA A 256 4.73 12.43 -2.90
CA ALA A 256 4.66 13.82 -3.33
C ALA A 256 5.07 14.00 -4.82
N LEU A 257 5.78 13.03 -5.40
CA LEU A 257 6.29 13.01 -6.78
C LEU A 257 7.21 14.20 -7.12
N ALA A 258 7.68 14.90 -6.10
CA ALA A 258 8.58 16.05 -6.16
C ALA A 258 9.39 16.15 -4.87
N ALA A 259 10.57 16.77 -4.92
CA ALA A 259 11.39 17.08 -3.75
C ALA A 259 11.01 18.49 -3.21
N ASP A 260 9.78 18.66 -2.79
CA ASP A 260 9.17 19.94 -2.43
C ASP A 260 8.69 20.01 -0.96
N GLY A 261 7.94 21.06 -0.63
CA GLY A 261 7.36 21.26 0.69
C GLY A 261 6.35 20.17 1.09
N ILE A 262 5.66 19.54 0.13
CA ILE A 262 4.72 18.44 0.39
C ILE A 262 5.49 17.16 0.75
N ALA A 263 6.61 16.90 0.08
CA ALA A 263 7.51 15.80 0.45
C ALA A 263 8.06 15.97 1.87
N ILE A 264 8.50 17.18 2.23
CA ILE A 264 8.96 17.50 3.59
C ILE A 264 7.83 17.31 4.61
N GLN A 265 6.61 17.75 4.30
CA GLN A 265 5.43 17.58 5.15
C GLN A 265 5.12 16.08 5.36
N ALA A 266 5.12 15.28 4.28
CA ALA A 266 4.89 13.85 4.35
C ALA A 266 5.98 13.13 5.16
N PHE A 267 7.23 13.56 5.04
CA PHE A 267 8.34 13.02 5.83
C PHE A 267 8.14 13.30 7.34
N LEU A 268 7.78 14.54 7.69
CA LEU A 268 7.51 14.96 9.07
C LEU A 268 6.33 14.15 9.68
N THR A 269 5.21 14.09 8.97
CA THR A 269 4.00 13.39 9.46
C THR A 269 4.21 11.91 9.61
N THR A 270 4.97 11.27 8.71
CA THR A 270 5.37 9.87 8.79
C THR A 270 6.21 9.61 10.04
N THR A 271 7.20 10.48 10.32
CA THR A 271 8.03 10.40 11.52
C THR A 271 7.20 10.50 12.80
N LEU A 272 6.35 11.53 12.89
CA LEU A 272 5.55 11.78 14.08
C LEU A 272 4.48 10.72 14.30
N GLY A 273 3.78 10.30 13.24
CA GLY A 273 2.76 9.26 13.30
C GLY A 273 3.31 7.93 13.81
N ALA A 274 4.44 7.48 13.25
CA ALA A 274 5.09 6.25 13.66
C ALA A 274 5.60 6.31 15.12
N ALA A 275 6.32 7.37 15.48
CA ALA A 275 6.86 7.52 16.83
C ALA A 275 5.75 7.57 17.87
N THR A 276 4.68 8.32 17.62
CA THR A 276 3.54 8.43 18.54
C THR A 276 2.81 7.10 18.68
N ALA A 277 2.57 6.38 17.59
CA ALA A 277 1.88 5.10 17.63
C ALA A 277 2.70 4.04 18.37
N THR A 278 4.02 4.01 18.20
CA THR A 278 4.94 3.15 18.96
C THR A 278 4.76 3.33 20.46
N LEU A 279 4.78 4.58 20.92
CA LEU A 279 4.63 4.89 22.35
C LEU A 279 3.20 4.66 22.84
N ALA A 280 2.18 5.01 22.05
CA ALA A 280 0.79 4.78 22.39
C ALA A 280 0.47 3.29 22.58
N TRP A 281 0.94 2.44 21.64
CA TRP A 281 0.85 0.99 21.77
C TRP A 281 1.51 0.48 23.04
N ALA A 282 2.76 0.92 23.32
CA ALA A 282 3.51 0.54 24.50
C ALA A 282 2.79 0.92 25.81
N VAL A 283 2.20 2.11 25.87
CA VAL A 283 1.43 2.57 27.04
C VAL A 283 0.19 1.70 27.24
N VAL A 284 -0.60 1.46 26.20
CA VAL A 284 -1.81 0.62 26.31
C VAL A 284 -1.46 -0.81 26.66
N GLU A 285 -0.41 -1.38 26.07
CA GLU A 285 0.08 -2.73 26.41
C GLU A 285 0.52 -2.81 27.87
N LYS A 286 1.28 -1.81 28.34
CA LYS A 286 1.70 -1.73 29.76
C LYS A 286 0.51 -1.69 30.71
N LEU A 287 -0.51 -0.91 30.39
CA LEU A 287 -1.75 -0.82 31.21
C LEU A 287 -2.55 -2.12 31.18
N HIS A 288 -2.61 -2.80 30.02
CA HIS A 288 -3.40 -4.02 29.85
C HIS A 288 -2.69 -5.28 30.37
N ARG A 289 -1.37 -5.43 30.07
CA ARG A 289 -0.58 -6.65 30.34
C ARG A 289 0.48 -6.48 31.43
N GLY A 290 0.67 -5.28 31.94
CA GLY A 290 1.67 -4.97 32.98
C GLY A 290 3.11 -4.82 32.46
N LYS A 291 3.39 -5.15 31.19
CA LYS A 291 4.73 -5.08 30.59
C LYS A 291 4.64 -4.54 29.16
N VAL A 292 5.73 -3.91 28.69
CA VAL A 292 5.90 -3.52 27.29
C VAL A 292 6.71 -4.62 26.61
N SER A 293 6.24 -5.10 25.46
CA SER A 293 6.97 -6.06 24.64
C SER A 293 7.71 -5.38 23.49
N VAL A 294 8.81 -5.98 23.03
CA VAL A 294 9.51 -5.54 21.82
C VAL A 294 8.60 -5.72 20.60
N LEU A 295 7.81 -6.79 20.57
CA LEU A 295 6.80 -7.01 19.54
C LEU A 295 5.78 -5.85 19.49
N GLY A 296 5.28 -5.42 20.65
CA GLY A 296 4.34 -4.30 20.74
C GLY A 296 4.93 -2.99 20.23
N LEU A 297 6.21 -2.70 20.51
CA LEU A 297 6.91 -1.54 19.96
C LEU A 297 7.00 -1.61 18.43
N CYS A 298 7.37 -2.77 17.87
CA CYS A 298 7.42 -2.99 16.42
C CYS A 298 6.05 -2.86 15.78
N SER A 299 5.02 -3.52 16.32
CA SER A 299 3.64 -3.45 15.81
C SER A 299 3.07 -2.04 15.87
N GLY A 300 3.34 -1.31 16.96
CA GLY A 300 2.96 0.08 17.11
C GLY A 300 3.58 1.00 16.05
N ALA A 301 4.88 0.79 15.76
CA ALA A 301 5.57 1.54 14.70
C ALA A 301 4.89 1.31 13.34
N ILE A 302 4.69 0.05 12.95
CA ILE A 302 4.07 -0.30 11.66
C ILE A 302 2.61 0.19 11.59
N ALA A 303 1.85 0.07 12.69
CA ALA A 303 0.48 0.60 12.75
C ALA A 303 0.44 2.11 12.53
N GLY A 304 1.36 2.86 13.14
CA GLY A 304 1.48 4.31 12.93
C GLY A 304 1.83 4.68 11.49
N LEU A 305 2.80 3.98 10.90
CA LEU A 305 3.21 4.14 9.51
C LEU A 305 2.05 3.87 8.55
N ALA A 306 1.35 2.74 8.71
CA ALA A 306 0.22 2.37 7.86
C ALA A 306 -0.95 3.34 7.99
N THR A 307 -1.25 3.79 9.22
CA THR A 307 -2.39 4.69 9.47
C THR A 307 -2.13 6.09 8.93
N VAL A 308 -0.93 6.67 9.10
CA VAL A 308 -0.63 8.02 8.62
C VAL A 308 -0.50 8.10 7.10
N THR A 309 -0.28 6.97 6.42
CA THR A 309 -0.01 6.87 4.97
C THR A 309 -1.05 7.60 4.12
N ASN A 310 -2.35 7.44 4.41
CA ASN A 310 -3.40 8.12 3.64
C ASN A 310 -3.34 9.64 3.75
N ALA A 311 -2.91 10.14 4.91
CA ALA A 311 -2.97 11.54 5.28
C ALA A 311 -1.63 12.28 5.13
N ALA A 312 -0.52 11.57 4.90
CA ALA A 312 0.84 12.06 5.13
C ALA A 312 1.14 13.44 4.54
N GLY A 313 0.80 13.68 3.27
CA GLY A 313 1.00 14.98 2.60
C GLY A 313 -0.14 15.98 2.80
N PHE A 314 -1.20 15.65 3.57
CA PHE A 314 -2.40 16.48 3.68
C PHE A 314 -2.65 17.05 5.07
N VAL A 315 -1.99 16.57 6.11
CA VAL A 315 -2.27 16.94 7.50
C VAL A 315 -1.09 17.62 8.16
N SER A 316 -1.37 18.39 9.23
CA SER A 316 -0.33 19.04 10.03
C SER A 316 0.43 18.05 10.91
N GLY A 317 1.59 18.45 11.45
CA GLY A 317 2.35 17.64 12.42
C GLY A 317 1.53 17.29 13.67
N GLY A 318 0.73 18.22 14.19
CA GLY A 318 -0.17 17.96 15.32
C GLY A 318 -1.25 16.94 15.00
N SER A 319 -1.82 16.99 13.79
CA SER A 319 -2.76 15.98 13.31
C SER A 319 -2.10 14.60 13.16
N ALA A 320 -0.84 14.55 12.71
CA ALA A 320 -0.09 13.30 12.60
C ALA A 320 0.16 12.64 13.97
N VAL A 321 0.42 13.44 15.02
CA VAL A 321 0.51 12.97 16.42
C VAL A 321 -0.84 12.37 16.85
N LEU A 322 -1.96 13.03 16.57
CA LEU A 322 -3.29 12.50 16.88
C LEU A 322 -3.57 11.18 16.12
N ILE A 323 -3.25 11.13 14.83
CA ILE A 323 -3.38 9.91 14.01
C ILE A 323 -2.53 8.78 14.60
N GLY A 324 -1.28 9.06 14.99
CA GLY A 324 -0.40 8.09 15.63
C GLY A 324 -0.94 7.58 16.97
N LEU A 325 -1.53 8.45 17.78
CA LEU A 325 -2.18 8.06 19.04
C LEU A 325 -3.36 7.11 18.80
N LEU A 326 -4.23 7.43 17.84
CA LEU A 326 -5.34 6.57 17.44
C LEU A 326 -4.85 5.23 16.85
N ALA A 327 -3.82 5.28 16.01
CA ALA A 327 -3.22 4.08 15.42
C ALA A 327 -2.70 3.12 16.49
N GLY A 328 -1.85 3.59 17.40
CA GLY A 328 -1.27 2.75 18.44
C GLY A 328 -2.33 2.16 19.39
N THR A 329 -3.35 2.93 19.75
CA THR A 329 -4.39 2.49 20.69
C THR A 329 -5.40 1.56 20.04
N ILE A 330 -5.96 1.92 18.87
CA ILE A 330 -7.05 1.16 18.24
C ILE A 330 -6.51 -0.11 17.56
N SER A 331 -5.34 -0.05 16.91
CA SER A 331 -4.72 -1.26 16.34
C SER A 331 -4.31 -2.24 17.45
N TYR A 332 -3.80 -1.75 18.59
CA TYR A 332 -3.57 -2.61 19.76
C TYR A 332 -4.85 -3.32 20.18
N TRP A 333 -5.95 -2.60 20.30
CA TRP A 333 -7.25 -3.17 20.67
C TRP A 333 -7.72 -4.21 19.63
N ALA A 334 -7.56 -3.93 18.35
CA ALA A 334 -7.93 -4.86 17.28
C ALA A 334 -7.11 -6.16 17.34
N CYS A 335 -5.79 -6.07 17.53
CA CYS A 335 -4.90 -7.24 17.56
C CYS A 335 -5.01 -8.03 18.87
N SER A 336 -5.11 -7.34 20.02
CA SER A 336 -4.99 -7.96 21.34
C SER A 336 -6.32 -8.30 22.02
N ILE A 337 -7.44 -7.68 21.59
CA ILE A 337 -8.75 -7.86 22.20
C ILE A 337 -9.76 -8.37 21.17
N LEU A 338 -9.91 -7.69 20.03
CA LEU A 338 -10.90 -8.04 19.01
C LEU A 338 -10.60 -9.41 18.38
N LYS A 339 -9.36 -9.63 17.95
CA LYS A 339 -8.92 -10.90 17.34
C LYS A 339 -9.20 -12.11 18.25
N PRO A 340 -8.75 -12.16 19.51
CA PRO A 340 -9.07 -13.27 20.41
C PRO A 340 -10.57 -13.41 20.69
N LYS A 341 -11.30 -12.29 20.82
CA LYS A 341 -12.74 -12.32 21.10
C LYS A 341 -13.55 -12.97 19.97
N PHE A 342 -13.20 -12.72 18.71
CA PHE A 342 -13.86 -13.32 17.55
C PHE A 342 -13.23 -14.62 17.07
N GLY A 343 -12.07 -14.99 17.59
CA GLY A 343 -11.42 -16.29 17.36
C GLY A 343 -10.88 -16.49 15.95
N TYR A 344 -10.65 -15.43 15.17
CA TYR A 344 -9.99 -15.54 13.87
C TYR A 344 -8.47 -15.54 14.02
N ASP A 345 -7.80 -16.39 13.23
CA ASP A 345 -6.33 -16.53 13.24
C ASP A 345 -5.68 -15.67 12.14
N ASP A 346 -5.68 -14.37 12.34
CA ASP A 346 -4.79 -13.44 11.61
C ASP A 346 -3.38 -13.58 12.19
N ALA A 347 -2.53 -14.39 11.53
CA ALA A 347 -1.31 -14.89 12.12
C ALA A 347 -0.32 -13.79 12.56
N LEU A 348 -0.17 -12.73 11.77
CA LEU A 348 0.78 -11.64 12.00
C LEU A 348 0.11 -10.27 12.12
N ASP A 349 -1.14 -10.23 12.58
CA ASP A 349 -1.91 -9.01 12.87
C ASP A 349 -2.15 -8.08 11.66
N THR A 350 -2.17 -8.63 10.45
CA THR A 350 -2.31 -7.88 9.20
C THR A 350 -3.59 -7.03 9.15
N PHE A 351 -4.73 -7.59 9.56
CA PHE A 351 -5.99 -6.84 9.60
C PHE A 351 -5.94 -5.72 10.63
N GLY A 352 -5.47 -6.02 11.84
CA GLY A 352 -5.41 -5.02 12.92
C GLY A 352 -4.50 -3.84 12.61
N VAL A 353 -3.39 -4.08 11.89
CA VAL A 353 -2.41 -3.06 11.51
C VAL A 353 -2.83 -2.34 10.22
N HIS A 354 -3.12 -3.08 9.14
CA HIS A 354 -3.39 -2.48 7.83
C HIS A 354 -4.87 -2.22 7.58
N GLY A 355 -5.76 -3.16 7.89
CA GLY A 355 -7.21 -2.99 7.69
C GLY A 355 -7.79 -1.92 8.60
N VAL A 356 -7.58 -2.06 9.89
CA VAL A 356 -8.06 -1.09 10.90
C VAL A 356 -7.27 0.21 10.77
N GLY A 357 -5.93 0.15 10.71
CA GLY A 357 -5.09 1.34 10.56
C GLY A 357 -5.40 2.12 9.28
N GLY A 358 -5.49 1.47 8.11
CA GLY A 358 -5.85 2.11 6.85
C GLY A 358 -7.23 2.78 6.89
N THR A 359 -8.22 2.12 7.53
CA THR A 359 -9.58 2.67 7.71
C THR A 359 -9.56 3.93 8.58
N ILE A 360 -8.82 3.92 9.69
CA ILE A 360 -8.62 5.10 10.56
C ILE A 360 -7.93 6.23 9.78
N GLY A 361 -6.85 5.91 9.05
CA GLY A 361 -6.08 6.86 8.27
C GLY A 361 -6.89 7.53 7.16
N ALA A 362 -7.69 6.75 6.42
CA ALA A 362 -8.57 7.25 5.39
C ALA A 362 -9.62 8.22 5.95
N LEU A 363 -10.26 7.86 7.07
CA LEU A 363 -11.21 8.74 7.74
C LEU A 363 -10.54 10.00 8.29
N ALA A 364 -9.39 9.84 8.92
CA ALA A 364 -8.61 10.96 9.48
C ALA A 364 -8.17 11.94 8.40
N THR A 365 -7.85 11.48 7.19
CA THR A 365 -7.54 12.37 6.06
C THR A 365 -8.68 13.33 5.77
N ALA A 366 -9.91 12.83 5.68
CA ALA A 366 -11.07 13.68 5.39
C ALA A 366 -11.40 14.67 6.51
N LEU A 367 -11.15 14.28 7.77
CA LEU A 367 -11.47 15.09 8.95
C LEU A 367 -10.38 16.09 9.34
N LEU A 368 -9.10 15.77 9.06
CA LEU A 368 -7.95 16.53 9.54
C LEU A 368 -7.13 17.16 8.39
N MET A 369 -7.64 17.12 7.14
CA MET A 369 -6.99 17.76 6.00
C MET A 369 -6.75 19.24 6.25
N SER A 370 -5.53 19.70 5.98
CA SER A 370 -5.08 21.06 6.24
C SER A 370 -4.66 21.75 4.95
N VAL A 371 -5.32 22.83 4.62
CA VAL A 371 -4.98 23.67 3.46
C VAL A 371 -3.59 24.32 3.62
N GLN A 372 -3.15 24.55 4.85
CA GLN A 372 -1.81 25.07 5.14
C GLN A 372 -0.73 24.02 4.89
N ALA A 373 -1.03 22.75 5.18
CA ALA A 373 -0.10 21.64 4.91
C ALA A 373 -0.05 21.28 3.42
N ASN A 374 -1.21 21.33 2.75
CA ASN A 374 -1.31 21.09 1.31
C ASN A 374 -2.44 21.93 0.70
N PRO A 375 -2.11 22.91 -0.16
CA PRO A 375 -3.10 23.79 -0.78
C PRO A 375 -4.18 23.08 -1.61
N THR A 376 -3.86 21.90 -2.17
CA THR A 376 -4.83 21.06 -2.92
C THR A 376 -6.02 20.67 -2.05
N GLY A 377 -5.84 20.58 -0.73
CA GLY A 377 -6.88 20.24 0.23
C GLY A 377 -8.10 21.16 0.18
N GLY A 378 -7.93 22.46 -0.09
CA GLY A 378 -9.03 23.41 -0.16
C GLY A 378 -10.06 23.06 -1.23
N ALA A 379 -9.61 22.68 -2.41
CA ALA A 379 -10.48 22.25 -3.51
C ALA A 379 -11.21 20.94 -3.19
N LEU A 380 -10.53 19.99 -2.51
CA LEU A 380 -11.12 18.72 -2.13
C LEU A 380 -12.21 18.89 -1.05
N ILE A 381 -11.92 19.68 -0.01
CA ILE A 381 -12.87 19.97 1.08
C ILE A 381 -14.14 20.63 0.52
N SER A 382 -14.00 21.65 -0.31
CA SER A 382 -15.13 22.41 -0.89
C SER A 382 -16.00 21.55 -1.83
N LYS A 383 -15.44 20.48 -2.40
CA LYS A 383 -16.13 19.55 -3.31
C LYS A 383 -16.67 18.28 -2.62
N GLY A 384 -16.77 18.26 -1.28
CA GLY A 384 -17.40 17.18 -0.53
C GLY A 384 -16.49 16.00 -0.24
N LEU A 385 -15.22 16.26 0.10
CA LEU A 385 -14.21 15.25 0.43
C LEU A 385 -14.72 14.16 1.38
N LEU A 386 -15.37 14.52 2.49
CA LEU A 386 -15.81 13.52 3.49
C LEU A 386 -16.77 12.49 2.87
N LYS A 387 -17.72 12.93 2.05
CA LYS A 387 -18.64 12.02 1.35
C LYS A 387 -17.90 11.13 0.36
N GLY A 388 -17.03 11.72 -0.46
CA GLY A 388 -16.21 10.98 -1.42
C GLY A 388 -15.32 9.94 -0.74
N GLN A 389 -14.69 10.33 0.37
CA GLN A 389 -13.82 9.45 1.17
C GLN A 389 -14.58 8.25 1.73
N LEU A 390 -15.74 8.48 2.38
CA LEU A 390 -16.57 7.40 2.93
C LEU A 390 -17.06 6.43 1.85
N LEU A 391 -17.44 6.94 0.68
CA LEU A 391 -17.85 6.09 -0.44
C LEU A 391 -16.69 5.31 -1.05
N ALA A 392 -15.49 5.91 -1.17
CA ALA A 392 -14.29 5.21 -1.61
C ALA A 392 -13.87 4.10 -0.62
N MET A 393 -13.96 4.37 0.68
CA MET A 393 -13.72 3.37 1.72
C MET A 393 -14.71 2.21 1.63
N LEU A 394 -16.01 2.49 1.42
CA LEU A 394 -17.05 1.47 1.26
C LEU A 394 -16.80 0.63 -0.01
N LEU A 395 -16.48 1.27 -1.13
CA LEU A 395 -16.10 0.58 -2.37
C LEU A 395 -14.91 -0.35 -2.13
N CYS A 396 -13.85 0.16 -1.52
CA CYS A 396 -12.65 -0.60 -1.20
C CYS A 396 -12.96 -1.85 -0.35
N ILE A 397 -13.70 -1.69 0.74
CA ILE A 397 -14.09 -2.80 1.62
C ILE A 397 -14.93 -3.82 0.85
N THR A 398 -15.91 -3.36 0.08
CA THR A 398 -16.81 -4.24 -0.67
C THR A 398 -16.04 -5.07 -1.71
N ILE A 399 -15.22 -4.42 -2.56
CA ILE A 399 -14.41 -5.11 -3.56
C ILE A 399 -13.44 -6.08 -2.88
N SER A 400 -12.75 -5.64 -1.83
CA SER A 400 -11.80 -6.48 -1.09
C SER A 400 -12.45 -7.74 -0.54
N LEU A 401 -13.61 -7.63 0.10
CA LEU A 401 -14.30 -8.80 0.68
C LEU A 401 -14.90 -9.70 -0.41
N VAL A 402 -15.66 -9.13 -1.34
CA VAL A 402 -16.35 -9.91 -2.38
C VAL A 402 -15.37 -10.67 -3.26
N MET A 403 -14.36 -9.96 -3.79
CA MET A 403 -13.40 -10.59 -4.70
C MET A 403 -12.46 -11.54 -3.96
N THR A 404 -12.05 -11.24 -2.73
CA THR A 404 -11.29 -12.20 -1.91
C THR A 404 -12.08 -13.50 -1.71
N TRP A 405 -13.38 -13.41 -1.43
CA TRP A 405 -14.23 -14.61 -1.29
C TRP A 405 -14.29 -15.42 -2.58
N ILE A 406 -14.54 -14.76 -3.72
CA ILE A 406 -14.61 -15.42 -5.03
C ILE A 406 -13.28 -16.09 -5.36
N ILE A 407 -12.17 -15.35 -5.26
CA ILE A 407 -10.83 -15.85 -5.58
C ILE A 407 -10.45 -17.02 -4.66
N ALA A 408 -10.69 -16.91 -3.35
CA ALA A 408 -10.43 -17.99 -2.42
C ALA A 408 -11.23 -19.26 -2.73
N LYS A 409 -12.51 -19.13 -3.16
CA LYS A 409 -13.31 -20.28 -3.61
C LYS A 409 -12.76 -20.90 -4.89
N VAL A 410 -12.35 -20.08 -5.87
CA VAL A 410 -11.76 -20.57 -7.13
C VAL A 410 -10.43 -21.29 -6.86
N VAL A 411 -9.50 -20.66 -6.13
CA VAL A 411 -8.21 -21.27 -5.79
C VAL A 411 -8.40 -22.52 -4.93
N GLY A 412 -9.33 -22.48 -3.98
CA GLY A 412 -9.66 -23.62 -3.13
C GLY A 412 -10.21 -24.81 -3.92
N ALA A 413 -11.04 -24.56 -4.94
CA ALA A 413 -11.63 -25.61 -5.79
C ALA A 413 -10.65 -26.17 -6.82
N THR A 414 -9.63 -25.42 -7.22
CA THR A 414 -8.66 -25.84 -8.26
C THR A 414 -7.44 -26.53 -7.67
N ILE A 415 -6.68 -25.83 -6.83
CA ILE A 415 -5.41 -26.34 -6.29
C ILE A 415 -5.44 -26.50 -4.77
N GLY A 416 -6.52 -26.09 -4.09
CA GLY A 416 -6.62 -26.06 -2.63
C GLY A 416 -5.83 -24.90 -2.01
N LEU A 417 -6.35 -24.28 -0.94
CA LEU A 417 -5.70 -23.15 -0.28
C LEU A 417 -4.61 -23.58 0.70
N ARG A 418 -4.92 -24.60 1.51
CA ARG A 418 -4.16 -24.95 2.70
C ARG A 418 -3.15 -26.06 2.41
N ALA A 419 -2.00 -26.01 3.07
CA ALA A 419 -1.05 -27.13 3.11
C ALA A 419 -1.67 -28.34 3.81
N THR A 420 -1.08 -29.54 3.62
CA THR A 420 -1.51 -30.75 4.33
C THR A 420 -1.17 -30.62 5.82
N GLU A 421 -1.84 -31.43 6.67
CA GLU A 421 -1.55 -31.44 8.10
C GLU A 421 -0.10 -31.83 8.38
N GLU A 422 0.45 -32.77 7.61
CA GLU A 422 1.86 -33.16 7.68
C GLU A 422 2.78 -32.02 7.28
N GLY A 423 2.45 -31.27 6.20
CA GLY A 423 3.21 -30.10 5.76
C GLY A 423 3.23 -29.00 6.80
N GLU A 424 2.08 -28.69 7.43
CA GLU A 424 2.03 -27.73 8.54
C GLU A 424 2.81 -28.22 9.77
N ALA A 425 2.78 -29.53 10.05
CA ALA A 425 3.52 -30.13 11.18
C ALA A 425 5.02 -30.07 10.94
N GLN A 426 5.49 -30.41 9.74
CA GLN A 426 6.89 -30.36 9.33
C GLN A 426 7.40 -28.90 9.26
N GLY A 427 6.61 -28.01 8.65
CA GLY A 427 6.93 -26.63 8.33
C GLY A 427 6.97 -26.40 6.83
N LEU A 428 6.51 -25.21 6.41
CA LEU A 428 6.37 -24.89 4.99
C LEU A 428 7.72 -24.67 4.28
N ASP A 429 8.80 -24.43 5.02
CA ASP A 429 10.14 -24.36 4.44
C ASP A 429 10.50 -25.67 3.76
N ILE A 430 10.33 -26.79 4.46
CA ILE A 430 10.56 -28.12 3.88
C ILE A 430 9.42 -28.53 2.94
N ALA A 431 8.16 -28.34 3.35
CA ALA A 431 7.00 -28.83 2.60
C ALA A 431 6.82 -28.18 1.23
N ASP A 432 7.10 -26.88 1.11
CA ASP A 432 6.93 -26.10 -0.12
C ASP A 432 8.25 -25.91 -0.90
N HIS A 433 9.41 -25.90 -0.21
CA HIS A 433 10.69 -25.48 -0.80
C HIS A 433 11.80 -26.53 -0.69
N GLY A 434 11.67 -27.54 0.20
CA GLY A 434 12.70 -28.55 0.40
C GLY A 434 13.97 -28.03 1.09
N GLU A 435 13.89 -26.90 1.78
CA GLU A 435 15.01 -26.20 2.39
C GLU A 435 14.76 -25.91 3.88
N GLU A 436 15.81 -25.70 4.64
CA GLU A 436 15.75 -25.26 6.04
C GLU A 436 16.44 -23.90 6.20
N GLY A 437 15.79 -22.96 6.90
CA GLY A 437 16.36 -21.64 7.15
C GLY A 437 17.52 -21.64 8.12
N TYR A 438 17.63 -22.66 8.99
CA TYR A 438 18.65 -22.76 10.02
C TYR A 438 19.19 -24.19 10.11
N ASN A 439 20.49 -24.33 9.88
CA ASN A 439 21.21 -25.59 10.10
C ASN A 439 21.77 -25.59 11.54
N HIS A 440 21.26 -26.49 12.36
CA HIS A 440 21.70 -26.68 13.75
C HIS A 440 22.77 -27.80 13.86
N ASN A 441 23.74 -27.81 12.92
CA ASN A 441 24.86 -28.79 12.93
C ASN A 441 25.94 -28.33 13.89
#